data_6c1c6ff3ebc8868a5524090367e0678c
#
_entry.id   6c1c6ff3ebc8868a5524090367e0678c
#
_cell.length_a   1.000
_cell.length_b   1.000
_cell.length_c   1.000
_cell.angle_alpha   90.00
_cell.angle_beta   90.00
_cell.angle_gamma   90.00
#
_symmetry.space_group_name_H-M   'P 1'
#
loop_
_entity.id
_entity.type
_entity.pdbx_description
1 polymer ?
#
loop_
_entity_poly.entity_id
_entity_poly.type
_entity_poly.pdbx_seq_one_letter_code
_entity_poly.pdbx_strand_id
1 'polypeptide(L)'
;MKKPTLFELLKSTFYIGVIGYGGPAILALMKKTFVHEKEWMSEKEFMNALSLAQILPGATGVSVMGYIGFKLHKLWGGILAPLFYILPATIFMIVLSWAYFTFGNLSFVQALFAGLGALVVALLVNATLILGKSVFKKITIKDWKGFTISLAIFIGTFFLKINIIWLILLAGALGFIFFYFTHEFEDEKTKKGEVLLTEPNTINRESLSLKDWTPVILVSVVFMFGLLLPYTRSLITTFLGIGAFAFGGGFTTIPLIQHQVVNAHNWLTVKQFVDGIALGQITPGPVFITATFIGYRVAAIFGALMATLAIFTPSLTAMILLADIHGRVQNLKIVKVVIKGFLSGFIGLLVAVTLQFAFKSLVSWQAWLIFALAIGWLMILKKNSVWAILGTVALSLLIF
;
A
#
# COMPACT_ATOMS: atom_id res chain seq x y z
N MET A 1 14.77 -5.52 -28.04
CA MET A 1 14.79 -5.71 -26.58
C MET A 1 15.21 -7.17 -26.28
N LYS A 2 16.23 -7.39 -25.46
CA LYS A 2 16.61 -8.76 -25.04
C LYS A 2 15.55 -9.29 -24.08
N LYS A 3 14.98 -10.46 -24.38
CA LYS A 3 14.05 -11.13 -23.46
C LYS A 3 14.90 -11.82 -22.37
N PRO A 4 14.77 -11.43 -21.08
CA PRO A 4 15.53 -12.05 -20.01
C PRO A 4 15.11 -13.50 -19.79
N THR A 5 15.96 -14.30 -19.16
CA THR A 5 15.53 -15.57 -18.58
C THR A 5 14.66 -15.30 -17.33
N LEU A 6 13.83 -16.27 -16.95
CA LEU A 6 13.03 -16.13 -15.72
C LEU A 6 13.94 -15.93 -14.49
N PHE A 7 15.07 -16.61 -14.43
CA PHE A 7 16.04 -16.48 -13.33
C PHE A 7 16.62 -15.05 -13.24
N GLU A 8 16.99 -14.45 -14.37
CA GLU A 8 17.48 -13.05 -14.40
C GLU A 8 16.41 -12.06 -13.93
N LEU A 9 15.14 -12.28 -14.32
CA LEU A 9 14.03 -11.49 -13.83
C LEU A 9 13.91 -11.61 -12.30
N LEU A 10 13.85 -12.84 -11.76
CA LEU A 10 13.69 -13.08 -10.33
C LEU A 10 14.87 -12.53 -9.51
N LYS A 11 16.09 -12.66 -10.00
CA LYS A 11 17.27 -12.06 -9.37
C LYS A 11 17.17 -10.53 -9.30
N SER A 12 16.73 -9.89 -10.39
CA SER A 12 16.60 -8.43 -10.45
C SER A 12 15.47 -7.93 -9.55
N THR A 13 14.34 -8.64 -9.50
CA THR A 13 13.21 -8.28 -8.65
C THR A 13 13.54 -8.47 -7.16
N PHE A 14 14.23 -9.54 -6.80
CA PHE A 14 14.72 -9.77 -5.44
C PHE A 14 15.68 -8.66 -4.99
N TYR A 15 16.64 -8.30 -5.86
CA TYR A 15 17.57 -7.19 -5.57
C TYR A 15 16.84 -5.87 -5.32
N ILE A 16 15.85 -5.53 -6.15
CA ILE A 16 15.01 -4.34 -5.93
C ILE A 16 14.26 -4.44 -4.58
N GLY A 17 13.80 -5.64 -4.21
CA GLY A 17 13.15 -5.89 -2.93
C GLY A 17 14.05 -5.65 -1.72
N VAL A 18 15.35 -5.97 -1.83
CA VAL A 18 16.34 -5.78 -0.76
C VAL A 18 16.67 -4.30 -0.55
N ILE A 19 16.88 -3.55 -1.64
CA ILE A 19 17.38 -2.16 -1.56
C ILE A 19 16.30 -1.10 -1.67
N GLY A 20 15.07 -1.50 -2.03
CA GLY A 20 13.97 -0.58 -2.29
C GLY A 20 13.33 -0.06 -1.02
N TYR A 21 13.53 1.21 -0.70
CA TYR A 21 12.87 1.90 0.40
C TYR A 21 11.96 3.03 -0.11
N GLY A 22 10.72 3.08 0.39
CA GLY A 22 9.76 4.14 0.09
C GLY A 22 9.16 4.03 -1.32
N GLY A 23 7.84 4.26 -1.45
CA GLY A 23 7.09 4.01 -2.68
C GLY A 23 7.63 4.68 -3.95
N PRO A 24 7.87 6.02 -3.97
CA PRO A 24 8.38 6.69 -5.16
C PRO A 24 9.81 6.27 -5.54
N ALA A 25 10.68 6.04 -4.55
CA ALA A 25 12.06 5.63 -4.80
C ALA A 25 12.13 4.22 -5.41
N ILE A 26 11.27 3.31 -4.98
CA ILE A 26 11.17 1.96 -5.56
C ILE A 26 10.76 2.03 -7.04
N LEU A 27 9.78 2.86 -7.38
CA LEU A 27 9.34 3.02 -8.77
C LEU A 27 10.43 3.62 -9.65
N ALA A 28 11.18 4.59 -9.13
CA ALA A 28 12.35 5.15 -9.82
C ALA A 28 13.45 4.09 -10.03
N LEU A 29 13.71 3.25 -9.02
CA LEU A 29 14.65 2.14 -9.11
C LEU A 29 14.21 1.10 -10.14
N MET A 30 12.92 0.72 -10.16
CA MET A 30 12.35 -0.19 -11.17
C MET A 30 12.53 0.39 -12.58
N LYS A 31 12.21 1.69 -12.78
CA LYS A 31 12.39 2.35 -14.06
C LYS A 31 13.86 2.32 -14.50
N LYS A 32 14.77 2.71 -13.60
CA LYS A 32 16.22 2.67 -13.86
C LYS A 32 16.68 1.28 -14.30
N THR A 33 16.31 0.25 -13.52
CA THR A 33 16.75 -1.12 -13.78
C THR A 33 16.16 -1.72 -15.05
N PHE A 34 14.82 -1.66 -15.22
CA PHE A 34 14.16 -2.39 -16.30
C PHE A 34 14.12 -1.64 -17.63
N VAL A 35 14.11 -0.30 -17.59
CA VAL A 35 14.06 0.53 -18.80
C VAL A 35 15.46 0.95 -19.25
N HIS A 36 16.29 1.50 -18.34
CA HIS A 36 17.56 2.12 -18.72
C HIS A 36 18.75 1.16 -18.65
N GLU A 37 18.85 0.30 -17.63
CA GLU A 37 20.02 -0.58 -17.47
C GLU A 37 19.87 -1.91 -18.21
N LYS A 38 18.70 -2.53 -18.14
CA LYS A 38 18.42 -3.86 -18.71
C LYS A 38 17.74 -3.79 -20.08
N GLU A 39 17.07 -2.68 -20.39
CA GLU A 39 16.34 -2.47 -21.65
C GLU A 39 15.31 -3.57 -21.96
N TRP A 40 14.67 -4.11 -20.88
CA TRP A 40 13.67 -5.17 -21.00
C TRP A 40 12.29 -4.66 -21.41
N MET A 41 12.06 -3.36 -21.23
CA MET A 41 10.83 -2.70 -21.65
C MET A 41 11.10 -1.24 -22.02
N SER A 42 10.19 -0.66 -22.83
CA SER A 42 10.24 0.76 -23.17
C SER A 42 9.74 1.65 -22.02
N GLU A 43 10.16 2.92 -22.01
CA GLU A 43 9.68 3.90 -21.05
C GLU A 43 8.15 4.06 -21.13
N LYS A 44 7.58 4.09 -22.33
CA LYS A 44 6.14 4.18 -22.57
C LYS A 44 5.38 3.03 -21.89
N GLU A 45 5.88 1.81 -22.01
CA GLU A 45 5.27 0.63 -21.39
C GLU A 45 5.35 0.67 -19.87
N PHE A 46 6.49 1.11 -19.33
CA PHE A 46 6.64 1.30 -17.88
C PHE A 46 5.65 2.34 -17.35
N MET A 47 5.50 3.47 -18.05
CA MET A 47 4.55 4.52 -17.67
C MET A 47 3.10 4.04 -17.77
N ASN A 48 2.76 3.19 -18.74
CA ASN A 48 1.45 2.57 -18.85
C ASN A 48 1.17 1.64 -17.65
N ALA A 49 2.15 0.79 -17.30
CA ALA A 49 2.05 -0.07 -16.11
C ALA A 49 1.86 0.74 -14.83
N LEU A 50 2.62 1.84 -14.67
CA LEU A 50 2.51 2.73 -13.54
C LEU A 50 1.15 3.41 -13.45
N SER A 51 0.64 3.92 -14.58
CA SER A 51 -0.67 4.57 -14.65
C SER A 51 -1.80 3.61 -14.29
N LEU A 52 -1.75 2.37 -14.76
CA LEU A 52 -2.71 1.33 -14.39
C LEU A 52 -2.62 1.00 -12.89
N ALA A 53 -1.41 0.79 -12.37
CA ALA A 53 -1.19 0.47 -10.97
C ALA A 53 -1.67 1.56 -9.99
N GLN A 54 -1.69 2.83 -10.42
CA GLN A 54 -2.21 3.95 -9.61
C GLN A 54 -3.74 3.99 -9.51
N ILE A 55 -4.44 3.37 -10.46
CA ILE A 55 -5.90 3.30 -10.48
C ILE A 55 -6.40 2.06 -9.75
N LEU A 56 -5.62 0.99 -9.78
CA LEU A 56 -5.95 -0.27 -9.12
C LEU A 56 -5.77 -0.19 -7.60
N PRO A 57 -6.57 -0.93 -6.83
CA PRO A 57 -6.31 -1.06 -5.39
C PRO A 57 -5.01 -1.83 -5.17
N GLY A 58 -4.33 -1.52 -4.07
CA GLY A 58 -3.16 -2.26 -3.60
C GLY A 58 -1.83 -1.51 -3.70
N ALA A 59 -0.74 -2.25 -3.56
CA ALA A 59 0.61 -1.70 -3.56
C ALA A 59 1.11 -1.46 -4.99
N THR A 60 1.19 -0.18 -5.40
CA THR A 60 1.60 0.23 -6.75
C THR A 60 2.88 -0.49 -7.22
N GLY A 61 3.92 -0.58 -6.38
CA GLY A 61 5.17 -1.25 -6.74
C GLY A 61 5.00 -2.74 -7.02
N VAL A 62 4.16 -3.44 -6.24
CA VAL A 62 3.86 -4.87 -6.44
C VAL A 62 3.07 -5.07 -7.74
N SER A 63 2.09 -4.21 -8.01
CA SER A 63 1.31 -4.24 -9.24
C SER A 63 2.16 -3.98 -10.48
N VAL A 64 3.04 -2.96 -10.45
CA VAL A 64 3.98 -2.69 -11.56
C VAL A 64 4.91 -3.88 -11.78
N MET A 65 5.43 -4.50 -10.70
CA MET A 65 6.26 -5.69 -10.81
C MET A 65 5.51 -6.89 -11.42
N GLY A 66 4.22 -7.05 -11.04
CA GLY A 66 3.34 -8.07 -11.65
C GLY A 66 3.15 -7.86 -13.15
N TYR A 67 2.94 -6.60 -13.58
CA TYR A 67 2.84 -6.26 -15.00
C TYR A 67 4.13 -6.58 -15.77
N ILE A 68 5.28 -6.14 -15.24
CA ILE A 68 6.59 -6.40 -15.85
C ILE A 68 6.81 -7.89 -15.99
N GLY A 69 6.59 -8.65 -14.92
CA GLY A 69 6.72 -10.10 -14.92
C GLY A 69 5.79 -10.78 -15.91
N PHE A 70 4.51 -10.39 -15.93
CA PHE A 70 3.50 -10.94 -16.84
C PHE A 70 3.88 -10.69 -18.32
N LYS A 71 4.32 -9.48 -18.63
CA LYS A 71 4.76 -9.13 -19.97
C LYS A 71 5.96 -9.96 -20.43
N LEU A 72 6.92 -10.21 -19.56
CA LEU A 72 8.17 -10.91 -19.92
C LEU A 72 8.01 -12.43 -19.93
N HIS A 73 7.26 -12.99 -18.98
CA HIS A 73 7.14 -14.44 -18.76
C HIS A 73 5.71 -14.90 -18.46
N LYS A 74 4.69 -14.23 -18.99
CA LYS A 74 3.28 -14.59 -18.82
C LYS A 74 2.92 -14.78 -17.33
N LEU A 75 2.08 -15.75 -16.98
CA LEU A 75 1.62 -15.98 -15.60
C LEU A 75 2.76 -16.35 -14.63
N TRP A 76 3.79 -17.07 -15.09
CA TRP A 76 4.97 -17.37 -14.26
C TRP A 76 5.68 -16.09 -13.80
N GLY A 77 5.98 -15.20 -14.74
CA GLY A 77 6.58 -13.91 -14.40
C GLY A 77 5.66 -13.04 -13.60
N GLY A 78 4.38 -12.97 -13.96
CA GLY A 78 3.36 -12.14 -13.30
C GLY A 78 3.15 -12.47 -11.83
N ILE A 79 3.35 -13.74 -11.44
CA ILE A 79 3.22 -14.20 -10.05
C ILE A 79 4.57 -14.21 -9.33
N LEU A 80 5.60 -14.79 -9.94
CA LEU A 80 6.87 -14.97 -9.25
C LEU A 80 7.66 -13.66 -9.09
N ALA A 81 7.63 -12.75 -10.06
CA ALA A 81 8.37 -11.50 -9.95
C ALA A 81 7.93 -10.64 -8.75
N PRO A 82 6.63 -10.37 -8.54
CA PRO A 82 6.20 -9.68 -7.33
C PRO A 82 6.44 -10.47 -6.04
N LEU A 83 6.34 -11.80 -6.05
CA LEU A 83 6.66 -12.62 -4.89
C LEU A 83 8.13 -12.48 -4.50
N PHE A 84 9.06 -12.56 -5.45
CA PHE A 84 10.48 -12.35 -5.20
C PHE A 84 10.81 -10.92 -4.79
N TYR A 85 10.06 -9.94 -5.27
CA TYR A 85 10.19 -8.56 -4.85
C TYR A 85 9.78 -8.33 -3.38
N ILE A 86 8.70 -8.96 -2.91
CA ILE A 86 8.23 -8.81 -1.52
C ILE A 86 8.92 -9.79 -0.56
N LEU A 87 9.57 -10.85 -1.05
CA LEU A 87 10.18 -11.91 -0.24
C LEU A 87 11.20 -11.39 0.79
N PRO A 88 12.17 -10.51 0.44
CA PRO A 88 13.10 -9.95 1.41
C PRO A 88 12.38 -9.24 2.57
N ALA A 89 11.40 -8.40 2.25
CA ALA A 89 10.60 -7.69 3.25
C ALA A 89 9.81 -8.67 4.14
N THR A 90 9.25 -9.72 3.55
CA THR A 90 8.49 -10.75 4.27
C THR A 90 9.38 -11.49 5.27
N ILE A 91 10.57 -11.95 4.83
CA ILE A 91 11.52 -12.64 5.71
C ILE A 91 11.94 -11.71 6.85
N PHE A 92 12.33 -10.49 6.52
CA PHE A 92 12.78 -9.52 7.52
C PHE A 92 11.66 -9.20 8.53
N MET A 93 10.42 -9.02 8.06
CA MET A 93 9.28 -8.77 8.94
C MET A 93 8.94 -9.99 9.81
N ILE A 94 9.07 -11.23 9.33
CA ILE A 94 8.89 -12.43 10.15
C ILE A 94 9.91 -12.45 11.29
N VAL A 95 11.19 -12.16 11.01
CA VAL A 95 12.26 -12.10 12.02
C VAL A 95 11.98 -11.00 13.03
N LEU A 96 11.61 -9.80 12.58
CA LEU A 96 11.25 -8.70 13.46
C LEU A 96 10.02 -9.00 14.31
N SER A 97 9.00 -9.68 13.74
CA SER A 97 7.80 -10.09 14.47
C SER A 97 8.15 -11.09 15.56
N TRP A 98 8.95 -12.08 15.23
CA TRP A 98 9.45 -13.04 16.21
C TRP A 98 10.19 -12.32 17.36
N ALA A 99 11.12 -11.43 17.04
CA ALA A 99 11.87 -10.67 18.02
C ALA A 99 10.95 -9.80 18.90
N TYR A 100 9.98 -9.10 18.28
CA TYR A 100 9.01 -8.26 18.97
C TYR A 100 8.15 -9.05 19.96
N PHE A 101 7.56 -10.17 19.55
CA PHE A 101 6.69 -10.96 20.43
C PHE A 101 7.45 -11.78 21.46
N THR A 102 8.75 -12.05 21.26
CA THR A 102 9.60 -12.76 22.23
C THR A 102 10.23 -11.80 23.24
N PHE A 103 10.75 -10.66 22.80
CA PHE A 103 11.58 -9.74 23.60
C PHE A 103 10.89 -8.39 23.88
N GLY A 104 9.64 -8.20 23.47
CA GLY A 104 8.92 -6.92 23.59
C GLY A 104 8.74 -6.39 25.02
N ASN A 105 8.91 -7.24 26.03
CA ASN A 105 8.81 -6.86 27.45
C ASN A 105 10.12 -6.23 28.01
N LEU A 106 11.21 -6.29 27.26
CA LEU A 106 12.47 -5.71 27.71
C LEU A 106 12.40 -4.18 27.71
N SER A 107 12.96 -3.54 28.72
CA SER A 107 12.86 -2.07 28.90
C SER A 107 13.39 -1.28 27.70
N PHE A 108 14.54 -1.68 27.14
CA PHE A 108 15.09 -1.02 25.97
C PHE A 108 14.23 -1.18 24.71
N VAL A 109 13.52 -2.32 24.57
CA VAL A 109 12.57 -2.53 23.48
C VAL A 109 11.36 -1.63 23.64
N GLN A 110 10.84 -1.50 24.87
CA GLN A 110 9.73 -0.59 25.15
C GLN A 110 10.10 0.87 24.90
N ALA A 111 11.30 1.29 25.30
CA ALA A 111 11.86 2.60 25.02
C ALA A 111 11.94 2.87 23.51
N LEU A 112 12.46 1.91 22.74
CA LEU A 112 12.55 1.99 21.30
C LEU A 112 11.17 2.22 20.66
N PHE A 113 10.16 1.42 21.02
CA PHE A 113 8.81 1.52 20.46
C PHE A 113 8.03 2.74 20.96
N ALA A 114 8.37 3.30 22.12
CA ALA A 114 7.79 4.57 22.56
C ALA A 114 8.12 5.71 21.58
N GLY A 115 9.38 5.84 21.18
CA GLY A 115 9.75 6.84 20.18
C GLY A 115 9.30 6.49 18.75
N LEU A 116 9.36 5.22 18.35
CA LEU A 116 8.86 4.79 17.05
C LEU A 116 7.34 5.04 16.91
N GLY A 117 6.56 4.93 17.98
CA GLY A 117 5.15 5.31 18.00
C GLY A 117 4.94 6.78 17.66
N ALA A 118 5.76 7.69 18.21
CA ALA A 118 5.72 9.11 17.87
C ALA A 118 6.09 9.37 16.41
N LEU A 119 7.09 8.67 15.88
CA LEU A 119 7.46 8.72 14.46
C LEU A 119 6.30 8.26 13.55
N VAL A 120 5.60 7.17 13.91
CA VAL A 120 4.44 6.69 13.12
C VAL A 120 3.37 7.77 13.03
N VAL A 121 3.08 8.49 14.11
CA VAL A 121 2.15 9.64 14.09
C VAL A 121 2.63 10.71 13.11
N ALA A 122 3.92 11.06 13.13
CA ALA A 122 4.50 12.04 12.20
C ALA A 122 4.41 11.57 10.74
N LEU A 123 4.66 10.30 10.46
CA LEU A 123 4.53 9.71 9.14
C LEU A 123 3.07 9.74 8.64
N LEU A 124 2.09 9.47 9.50
CA LEU A 124 0.68 9.54 9.16
C LEU A 124 0.22 10.98 8.88
N VAL A 125 0.65 11.95 9.67
CA VAL A 125 0.41 13.37 9.39
C VAL A 125 0.96 13.74 8.02
N ASN A 126 2.23 13.40 7.76
CA ASN A 126 2.86 13.66 6.46
C ASN A 126 2.12 12.98 5.30
N ALA A 127 1.75 11.71 5.44
CA ALA A 127 0.99 10.96 4.44
C ALA A 127 -0.38 11.59 4.18
N THR A 128 -1.09 11.99 5.23
CA THR A 128 -2.39 12.68 5.13
C THR A 128 -2.27 13.98 4.35
N LEU A 129 -1.23 14.77 4.61
CA LEU A 129 -0.99 16.04 3.90
C LEU A 129 -0.58 15.82 2.44
N ILE A 130 0.25 14.81 2.15
CA ILE A 130 0.61 14.45 0.77
C ILE A 130 -0.62 14.01 0.00
N LEU A 131 -1.45 13.13 0.57
CA LEU A 131 -2.69 12.69 -0.05
C LEU A 131 -3.66 13.85 -0.22
N GLY A 132 -3.82 14.69 0.80
CA GLY A 132 -4.65 15.89 0.73
C GLY A 132 -4.24 16.83 -0.40
N LYS A 133 -2.95 17.11 -0.56
CA LYS A 133 -2.44 17.93 -1.67
C LYS A 133 -2.65 17.29 -3.04
N SER A 134 -2.65 15.97 -3.14
CA SER A 134 -2.90 15.28 -4.41
C SER A 134 -4.38 15.29 -4.82
N VAL A 135 -5.28 15.21 -3.84
CA VAL A 135 -6.74 15.17 -4.06
C VAL A 135 -7.31 16.59 -4.19
N PHE A 136 -6.87 17.51 -3.31
CA PHE A 136 -7.27 18.91 -3.30
C PHE A 136 -6.18 19.77 -3.94
N LYS A 137 -6.18 19.88 -5.27
CA LYS A 137 -5.13 20.56 -6.08
C LYS A 137 -4.88 22.04 -5.71
N LYS A 138 -5.87 22.73 -5.16
CA LYS A 138 -5.77 24.01 -4.44
C LYS A 138 -6.85 23.96 -3.35
N ILE A 139 -6.54 24.34 -2.13
CA ILE A 139 -7.54 24.54 -1.06
C ILE A 139 -8.33 25.79 -1.46
N THR A 140 -9.17 25.65 -2.46
CA THR A 140 -10.09 26.67 -2.97
C THR A 140 -11.52 26.22 -2.65
N ILE A 141 -12.43 27.18 -2.57
CA ILE A 141 -13.87 26.95 -2.44
C ILE A 141 -14.40 25.94 -3.48
N LYS A 142 -13.68 25.73 -4.61
CA LYS A 142 -14.01 24.74 -5.64
C LYS A 142 -13.86 23.27 -5.19
N ASP A 143 -13.00 22.99 -4.19
CA ASP A 143 -12.75 21.61 -3.68
C ASP A 143 -13.63 21.23 -2.48
N TRP A 144 -14.62 22.07 -2.14
CA TRP A 144 -15.49 21.87 -0.97
C TRP A 144 -16.16 20.49 -0.94
N LYS A 145 -16.50 19.93 -2.10
CA LYS A 145 -17.14 18.60 -2.24
C LYS A 145 -16.26 17.49 -1.68
N GLY A 146 -14.99 17.47 -2.05
CA GLY A 146 -14.04 16.50 -1.53
C GLY A 146 -13.77 16.70 -0.04
N PHE A 147 -13.67 17.95 0.40
CA PHE A 147 -13.52 18.28 1.81
C PHE A 147 -14.74 17.85 2.64
N THR A 148 -15.96 18.04 2.13
CA THR A 148 -17.20 17.58 2.77
C THR A 148 -17.22 16.05 2.92
N ILE A 149 -16.80 15.30 1.89
CA ILE A 149 -16.66 13.84 1.98
C ILE A 149 -15.64 13.49 3.09
N SER A 150 -14.46 14.10 3.08
CA SER A 150 -13.44 13.85 4.11
C SER A 150 -13.94 14.12 5.51
N LEU A 151 -14.64 15.24 5.72
CA LEU A 151 -15.20 15.62 7.02
C LEU A 151 -16.31 14.66 7.46
N ALA A 152 -17.22 14.29 6.57
CA ALA A 152 -18.29 13.34 6.88
C ALA A 152 -17.73 11.96 7.28
N ILE A 153 -16.71 11.46 6.56
CA ILE A 153 -16.06 10.20 6.88
C ILE A 153 -15.27 10.29 8.19
N PHE A 154 -14.58 11.41 8.44
CA PHE A 154 -13.92 11.67 9.73
C PHE A 154 -14.91 11.61 10.90
N ILE A 155 -16.03 12.33 10.80
CA ILE A 155 -17.07 12.36 11.84
C ILE A 155 -17.65 10.95 12.03
N GLY A 156 -17.98 10.26 10.93
CA GLY A 156 -18.52 8.90 10.96
C GLY A 156 -17.56 7.90 11.65
N THR A 157 -16.25 8.06 11.42
CA THR A 157 -15.22 7.17 12.00
C THR A 157 -14.94 7.52 13.46
N PHE A 158 -14.69 8.80 13.75
CA PHE A 158 -14.14 9.23 15.05
C PHE A 158 -15.21 9.32 16.13
N PHE A 159 -16.36 9.92 15.81
CA PHE A 159 -17.44 10.17 16.77
C PHE A 159 -18.53 9.09 16.73
N LEU A 160 -18.97 8.68 15.53
CA LEU A 160 -20.09 7.76 15.38
C LEU A 160 -19.66 6.30 15.35
N LYS A 161 -18.34 6.01 15.24
CA LYS A 161 -17.76 4.66 15.20
C LYS A 161 -18.42 3.73 14.18
N ILE A 162 -18.87 4.29 13.06
CA ILE A 162 -19.47 3.54 11.96
C ILE A 162 -18.40 2.62 11.34
N ASN A 163 -18.81 1.42 10.94
CA ASN A 163 -17.92 0.48 10.28
C ASN A 163 -17.29 1.10 9.02
N ILE A 164 -15.97 1.02 8.94
CA ILE A 164 -15.16 1.66 7.87
C ILE A 164 -15.56 1.20 6.46
N ILE A 165 -16.01 -0.05 6.29
CA ILE A 165 -16.43 -0.57 4.98
C ILE A 165 -17.62 0.25 4.45
N TRP A 166 -18.64 0.50 5.29
CA TRP A 166 -19.77 1.34 4.92
C TRP A 166 -19.39 2.78 4.63
N LEU A 167 -18.42 3.31 5.40
CA LEU A 167 -17.92 4.66 5.18
C LEU A 167 -17.16 4.78 3.85
N ILE A 168 -16.40 3.78 3.45
CA ILE A 168 -15.71 3.76 2.15
C ILE A 168 -16.73 3.66 1.01
N LEU A 169 -17.72 2.78 1.12
CA LEU A 169 -18.78 2.68 0.12
C LEU A 169 -19.56 4.01 0.01
N LEU A 170 -19.86 4.65 1.14
CA LEU A 170 -20.46 5.98 1.17
C LEU A 170 -19.56 7.03 0.50
N ALA A 171 -18.27 7.02 0.76
CA ALA A 171 -17.33 7.94 0.12
C ALA A 171 -17.30 7.78 -1.41
N GLY A 172 -17.33 6.54 -1.91
CA GLY A 172 -17.44 6.24 -3.35
C GLY A 172 -18.76 6.72 -3.95
N ALA A 173 -19.88 6.46 -3.26
CA ALA A 173 -21.20 6.92 -3.69
C ALA A 173 -21.30 8.45 -3.71
N LEU A 174 -20.83 9.13 -2.65
CA LEU A 174 -20.77 10.60 -2.62
C LEU A 174 -19.80 11.13 -3.69
N GLY A 175 -18.71 10.45 -3.96
CA GLY A 175 -17.80 10.77 -5.06
C GLY A 175 -18.51 10.73 -6.41
N PHE A 176 -19.31 9.70 -6.66
CA PHE A 176 -20.14 9.61 -7.86
C PHE A 176 -21.15 10.77 -7.91
N ILE A 177 -21.96 11.00 -6.86
CA ILE A 177 -22.98 12.04 -6.82
C ILE A 177 -22.38 13.43 -7.01
N PHE A 178 -21.29 13.74 -6.33
CA PHE A 178 -20.75 15.10 -6.32
C PHE A 178 -19.89 15.43 -7.53
N PHE A 179 -19.18 14.46 -8.12
CA PHE A 179 -18.21 14.71 -9.19
C PHE A 179 -18.69 14.27 -10.59
N TYR A 180 -19.71 13.40 -10.71
CA TYR A 180 -20.13 12.89 -12.02
C TYR A 180 -20.72 13.98 -12.90
N PHE A 181 -21.52 14.89 -12.33
CA PHE A 181 -22.20 15.97 -13.06
C PHE A 181 -21.35 17.25 -13.18
N THR A 182 -20.09 17.23 -12.71
CA THR A 182 -19.22 18.38 -12.87
C THR A 182 -18.37 18.27 -14.13
N HIS A 183 -18.12 19.40 -14.80
CA HIS A 183 -17.26 19.49 -15.99
C HIS A 183 -15.77 19.30 -15.67
N GLU A 184 -15.39 19.08 -14.41
CA GLU A 184 -14.00 19.02 -13.94
C GLU A 184 -13.14 17.96 -14.65
N PHE A 185 -13.77 16.91 -15.21
CA PHE A 185 -13.11 15.85 -15.97
C PHE A 185 -13.26 15.99 -17.50
N GLU A 186 -13.99 16.99 -17.98
CA GLU A 186 -14.12 17.29 -19.41
C GLU A 186 -13.00 18.22 -19.87
N ASP A 187 -12.57 19.17 -19.02
CA ASP A 187 -11.49 20.12 -19.32
C ASP A 187 -10.10 19.48 -19.45
N GLU A 188 -9.89 18.29 -18.88
CA GLU A 188 -8.62 17.56 -19.07
C GLU A 188 -8.46 16.97 -20.46
N LYS A 189 -9.55 16.69 -21.19
CA LYS A 189 -9.48 16.24 -22.58
C LYS A 189 -9.05 17.37 -23.53
N THR A 190 -9.38 18.62 -23.21
CA THR A 190 -9.11 19.78 -24.09
C THR A 190 -7.73 20.36 -23.86
N LYS A 191 -7.12 20.18 -22.67
CA LYS A 191 -5.78 20.70 -22.35
C LYS A 191 -4.62 19.76 -22.64
N LYS A 192 -4.89 18.48 -22.86
CA LYS A 192 -3.95 17.49 -23.41
C LYS A 192 -4.40 17.13 -24.83
N GLY A 193 -4.34 18.10 -25.74
CA GLY A 193 -4.26 17.82 -27.16
C GLY A 193 -3.08 16.88 -27.38
N GLU A 194 -3.35 15.62 -27.80
CA GLU A 194 -2.44 14.49 -27.86
C GLU A 194 -2.27 13.70 -26.53
N VAL A 195 -3.36 13.25 -25.92
CA VAL A 195 -3.31 11.88 -25.45
C VAL A 195 -3.22 11.04 -26.72
N LEU A 196 -2.00 10.67 -27.09
CA LEU A 196 -1.75 9.59 -28.01
C LEU A 196 -2.76 8.51 -27.66
N LEU A 197 -3.74 8.31 -28.55
CA LEU A 197 -4.53 7.08 -28.59
C LEU A 197 -3.45 6.00 -28.75
N THR A 198 -2.92 5.56 -27.62
CA THR A 198 -2.00 4.45 -27.59
C THR A 198 -2.84 3.31 -28.11
N GLU A 199 -2.51 2.89 -29.33
CA GLU A 199 -3.00 1.61 -29.82
C GLU A 199 -2.98 0.65 -28.63
N PRO A 200 -4.07 -0.11 -28.43
CA PRO A 200 -4.08 -1.10 -27.37
C PRO A 200 -2.81 -1.92 -27.57
N ASN A 201 -1.86 -1.78 -26.65
CA ASN A 201 -0.72 -2.67 -26.61
C ASN A 201 -1.33 -4.04 -26.30
N THR A 202 -1.77 -4.71 -27.34
CA THR A 202 -2.23 -6.09 -27.25
C THR A 202 -1.02 -6.86 -26.75
N ILE A 203 -0.97 -7.10 -25.44
CA ILE A 203 -0.13 -8.16 -24.90
C ILE A 203 -0.65 -9.38 -25.65
N ASN A 204 0.16 -9.83 -26.61
CA ASN A 204 -0.20 -10.93 -27.46
C ASN A 204 -0.54 -12.11 -26.53
N ARG A 205 -1.83 -12.29 -26.25
CA ARG A 205 -2.35 -13.49 -25.56
C ARG A 205 -2.30 -14.65 -26.57
N GLU A 206 -1.08 -14.91 -27.08
CA GLU A 206 -0.80 -16.22 -27.61
C GLU A 206 -1.34 -17.21 -26.60
N SER A 207 -2.15 -18.11 -27.05
CA SER A 207 -2.89 -19.09 -26.27
C SER A 207 -2.11 -19.52 -25.02
N LEU A 208 -2.61 -19.11 -23.83
CA LEU A 208 -2.03 -19.56 -22.56
C LEU A 208 -2.18 -21.08 -22.55
N SER A 209 -1.06 -21.79 -22.53
CA SER A 209 -1.04 -23.23 -22.42
C SER A 209 -1.42 -23.65 -20.99
N LEU A 210 -1.87 -24.88 -20.79
CA LEU A 210 -2.14 -25.42 -19.45
C LEU A 210 -0.94 -25.26 -18.50
N LYS A 211 0.28 -25.34 -19.04
CA LYS A 211 1.52 -25.12 -18.26
C LYS A 211 1.67 -23.68 -17.74
N ASP A 212 1.11 -22.70 -18.43
CA ASP A 212 1.14 -21.30 -17.98
C ASP A 212 0.27 -21.09 -16.74
N TRP A 213 -0.77 -21.90 -16.53
CA TRP A 213 -1.68 -21.83 -15.38
C TRP A 213 -1.14 -22.49 -14.10
N THR A 214 -0.07 -23.27 -14.19
CA THR A 214 0.52 -23.97 -13.02
C THR A 214 0.78 -23.04 -11.82
N PRO A 215 1.39 -21.85 -11.96
CA PRO A 215 1.63 -20.98 -10.81
C PRO A 215 0.33 -20.45 -10.17
N VAL A 216 -0.73 -20.24 -10.96
CA VAL A 216 -2.05 -19.85 -10.44
C VAL A 216 -2.64 -21.01 -9.63
N ILE A 217 -2.57 -22.25 -10.15
CA ILE A 217 -3.05 -23.44 -9.46
C ILE A 217 -2.30 -23.64 -8.14
N LEU A 218 -0.96 -23.50 -8.14
CA LEU A 218 -0.16 -23.64 -6.92
C LEU A 218 -0.57 -22.61 -5.85
N VAL A 219 -0.71 -21.34 -6.22
CA VAL A 219 -1.17 -20.29 -5.28
C VAL A 219 -2.59 -20.59 -4.80
N SER A 220 -3.49 -21.05 -5.67
CA SER A 220 -4.86 -21.40 -5.30
C SER A 220 -4.90 -22.57 -4.33
N VAL A 221 -4.07 -23.61 -4.52
CA VAL A 221 -3.96 -24.74 -3.60
C VAL A 221 -3.48 -24.30 -2.22
N VAL A 222 -2.48 -23.40 -2.17
CA VAL A 222 -1.98 -22.84 -0.90
C VAL A 222 -3.10 -22.07 -0.17
N PHE A 223 -3.87 -21.25 -0.90
CA PHE A 223 -5.02 -20.55 -0.32
C PHE A 223 -6.12 -21.51 0.14
N MET A 224 -6.45 -22.53 -0.65
CA MET A 224 -7.44 -23.56 -0.27
C MET A 224 -7.03 -24.26 1.03
N PHE A 225 -5.77 -24.66 1.14
CA PHE A 225 -5.25 -25.23 2.38
C PHE A 225 -5.36 -24.25 3.56
N GLY A 226 -4.98 -22.99 3.37
CA GLY A 226 -5.12 -21.95 4.38
C GLY A 226 -6.58 -21.70 4.81
N LEU A 227 -7.54 -21.80 3.89
CA LEU A 227 -8.97 -21.61 4.18
C LEU A 227 -9.59 -22.77 4.98
N LEU A 228 -8.98 -23.96 4.95
CA LEU A 228 -9.41 -25.10 5.75
C LEU A 228 -9.11 -24.93 7.24
N LEU A 229 -8.12 -24.11 7.59
CA LEU A 229 -7.73 -23.86 8.97
C LEU A 229 -8.50 -22.65 9.53
N PRO A 230 -9.24 -22.78 10.65
CA PRO A 230 -10.12 -21.71 11.16
C PRO A 230 -9.42 -20.37 11.37
N TYR A 231 -8.22 -20.37 11.96
CA TYR A 231 -7.46 -19.14 12.25
C TYR A 231 -6.96 -18.42 10.99
N THR A 232 -6.47 -19.18 10.01
CA THR A 232 -5.98 -18.59 8.77
C THR A 232 -7.10 -18.26 7.79
N ARG A 233 -8.25 -18.93 7.88
CA ARG A 233 -9.44 -18.55 7.10
C ARG A 233 -9.84 -17.11 7.34
N SER A 234 -10.04 -16.73 8.62
CA SER A 234 -10.39 -15.36 8.99
C SER A 234 -9.31 -14.36 8.54
N LEU A 235 -8.04 -14.72 8.68
CA LEU A 235 -6.90 -13.91 8.25
C LEU A 235 -6.90 -13.69 6.74
N ILE A 236 -7.04 -14.75 5.94
CA ILE A 236 -7.06 -14.68 4.48
C ILE A 236 -8.23 -13.81 3.99
N THR A 237 -9.45 -14.07 4.46
CA THR A 237 -10.63 -13.32 4.02
C THR A 237 -10.54 -11.84 4.38
N THR A 238 -10.03 -11.52 5.56
CA THR A 238 -9.81 -10.15 6.01
C THR A 238 -8.79 -9.43 5.11
N PHE A 239 -7.62 -10.03 4.87
CA PHE A 239 -6.58 -9.38 4.09
C PHE A 239 -6.86 -9.34 2.58
N LEU A 240 -7.60 -10.31 2.03
CA LEU A 240 -8.15 -10.20 0.68
C LEU A 240 -9.11 -9.00 0.57
N GLY A 241 -10.01 -8.85 1.54
CA GLY A 241 -10.90 -7.70 1.60
C GLY A 241 -10.15 -6.36 1.69
N ILE A 242 -9.17 -6.26 2.61
CA ILE A 242 -8.35 -5.05 2.75
C ILE A 242 -7.61 -4.75 1.43
N GLY A 243 -6.97 -5.74 0.81
CA GLY A 243 -6.26 -5.58 -0.45
C GLY A 243 -7.14 -5.12 -1.60
N ALA A 244 -8.41 -5.56 -1.64
CA ALA A 244 -9.38 -5.17 -2.66
C ALA A 244 -9.86 -3.70 -2.52
N PHE A 245 -9.84 -3.13 -1.30
CA PHE A 245 -10.26 -1.76 -1.03
C PHE A 245 -9.08 -0.78 -0.79
N ALA A 246 -7.87 -1.20 -1.06
CA ALA A 246 -6.65 -0.45 -0.76
C ALA A 246 -6.30 0.62 -1.82
N PHE A 247 -7.17 1.56 -2.10
CA PHE A 247 -6.90 2.64 -3.05
C PHE A 247 -6.03 3.75 -2.44
N GLY A 248 -5.17 4.39 -3.25
CA GLY A 248 -4.39 5.56 -2.84
C GLY A 248 -3.05 5.26 -2.16
N GLY A 249 -2.61 4.01 -2.12
CA GLY A 249 -1.28 3.63 -1.63
C GLY A 249 -1.25 3.03 -0.22
N GLY A 250 -0.05 2.74 0.29
CA GLY A 250 0.13 1.96 1.52
C GLY A 250 -0.45 2.59 2.79
N PHE A 251 -0.32 3.89 2.94
CA PHE A 251 -0.81 4.58 4.15
C PHE A 251 -2.33 4.64 4.23
N THR A 252 -3.04 4.69 3.09
CA THR A 252 -4.51 4.73 3.07
C THR A 252 -5.15 3.43 3.58
N THR A 253 -4.40 2.34 3.58
CA THR A 253 -4.87 1.05 4.11
C THR A 253 -4.77 0.93 5.62
N ILE A 254 -3.97 1.77 6.29
CA ILE A 254 -3.77 1.71 7.74
C ILE A 254 -5.09 1.79 8.51
N PRO A 255 -6.03 2.71 8.20
CA PRO A 255 -7.35 2.72 8.84
C PRO A 255 -8.13 1.43 8.64
N LEU A 256 -8.11 0.85 7.43
CA LEU A 256 -8.79 -0.41 7.12
C LEU A 256 -8.21 -1.55 7.95
N ILE A 257 -6.87 -1.67 7.97
CA ILE A 257 -6.18 -2.71 8.74
C ILE A 257 -6.49 -2.53 10.22
N GLN A 258 -6.37 -1.30 10.77
CA GLN A 258 -6.66 -1.03 12.17
C GLN A 258 -8.06 -1.46 12.55
N HIS A 259 -9.06 -1.06 11.79
CA HIS A 259 -10.45 -1.42 12.08
C HIS A 259 -10.65 -2.93 12.13
N GLN A 260 -10.12 -3.66 11.17
CA GLN A 260 -10.27 -5.11 11.12
C GLN A 260 -9.47 -5.81 12.22
N VAL A 261 -8.23 -5.42 12.41
CA VAL A 261 -7.27 -6.14 13.25
C VAL A 261 -7.42 -5.80 14.73
N VAL A 262 -7.73 -4.53 15.04
CA VAL A 262 -7.86 -4.05 16.42
C VAL A 262 -9.32 -4.07 16.89
N ASN A 263 -10.26 -3.55 16.08
CA ASN A 263 -11.64 -3.36 16.53
C ASN A 263 -12.53 -4.56 16.25
N ALA A 264 -12.42 -5.20 15.08
CA ALA A 264 -13.31 -6.29 14.70
C ALA A 264 -12.84 -7.66 15.22
N HIS A 265 -11.54 -7.96 15.07
CA HIS A 265 -10.99 -9.28 15.42
C HIS A 265 -10.19 -9.28 16.72
N ASN A 266 -9.80 -8.13 17.27
CA ASN A 266 -8.96 -8.02 18.47
C ASN A 266 -7.65 -8.84 18.40
N TRP A 267 -7.06 -8.98 17.21
CA TRP A 267 -5.80 -9.71 17.03
C TRP A 267 -4.60 -8.98 17.64
N LEU A 268 -4.66 -7.64 17.65
CA LEU A 268 -3.66 -6.75 18.22
C LEU A 268 -4.31 -5.65 19.07
N THR A 269 -3.58 -5.16 20.06
CA THR A 269 -3.89 -3.88 20.70
C THR A 269 -3.52 -2.71 19.78
N VAL A 270 -4.05 -1.51 20.04
CA VAL A 270 -3.66 -0.30 19.28
C VAL A 270 -2.14 -0.10 19.34
N LYS A 271 -1.52 -0.27 20.53
CA LYS A 271 -0.07 -0.14 20.70
C LYS A 271 0.69 -1.12 19.82
N GLN A 272 0.35 -2.42 19.88
CA GLN A 272 0.99 -3.45 19.06
C GLN A 272 0.82 -3.16 17.57
N PHE A 273 -0.32 -2.62 17.16
CA PHE A 273 -0.55 -2.27 15.76
C PHE A 273 0.34 -1.08 15.32
N VAL A 274 0.48 -0.04 16.14
CA VAL A 274 1.41 1.08 15.90
C VAL A 274 2.84 0.58 15.81
N ASP A 275 3.26 -0.31 16.73
CA ASP A 275 4.57 -0.92 16.72
C ASP A 275 4.81 -1.76 15.45
N GLY A 276 3.80 -2.50 14.99
CA GLY A 276 3.83 -3.24 13.72
C GLY A 276 3.96 -2.34 12.48
N ILE A 277 3.32 -1.18 12.48
CA ILE A 277 3.51 -0.16 11.44
C ILE A 277 4.95 0.36 11.47
N ALA A 278 5.48 0.66 12.66
CA ALA A 278 6.86 1.13 12.82
C ALA A 278 7.87 0.11 12.25
N LEU A 279 7.69 -1.17 12.57
CA LEU A 279 8.50 -2.26 12.01
C LEU A 279 8.38 -2.33 10.48
N GLY A 280 7.16 -2.13 9.94
CA GLY A 280 6.93 -2.08 8.51
C GLY A 280 7.62 -0.89 7.82
N GLN A 281 7.90 0.20 8.52
CA GLN A 281 8.66 1.33 7.98
C GLN A 281 10.18 1.10 8.01
N ILE A 282 10.66 0.27 8.94
CA ILE A 282 12.07 -0.12 9.03
C ILE A 282 12.42 -1.13 7.93
N THR A 283 11.48 -1.98 7.56
CA THR A 283 11.66 -2.98 6.48
C THR A 283 11.72 -2.33 5.10
N PRO A 284 12.62 -2.77 4.20
CA PRO A 284 12.51 -2.40 2.80
C PRO A 284 11.21 -2.95 2.21
N GLY A 285 10.59 -2.22 1.26
CA GLY A 285 9.38 -2.70 0.59
C GLY A 285 8.11 -1.89 0.87
N PRO A 286 6.94 -2.43 0.53
CA PRO A 286 5.67 -1.73 0.66
C PRO A 286 5.15 -1.72 2.11
N VAL A 287 4.46 -0.64 2.53
CA VAL A 287 3.82 -0.50 3.86
C VAL A 287 2.87 -1.67 4.17
N PHE A 288 2.29 -2.28 3.15
CA PHE A 288 1.42 -3.46 3.24
C PHE A 288 2.07 -4.66 3.95
N ILE A 289 3.40 -4.67 4.10
CA ILE A 289 4.13 -5.72 4.80
C ILE A 289 3.75 -5.83 6.29
N THR A 290 3.10 -4.81 6.84
CA THR A 290 2.48 -4.87 8.17
C THR A 290 1.50 -6.05 8.30
N ALA A 291 0.90 -6.52 7.20
CA ALA A 291 0.08 -7.74 7.19
C ALA A 291 0.86 -8.98 7.64
N THR A 292 2.16 -9.07 7.30
CA THR A 292 3.05 -10.16 7.75
C THR A 292 3.18 -10.18 9.27
N PHE A 293 3.36 -9.02 9.90
CA PHE A 293 3.43 -8.88 11.36
C PHE A 293 2.13 -9.34 12.04
N ILE A 294 1.00 -8.91 11.50
CA ILE A 294 -0.31 -9.28 12.03
C ILE A 294 -0.55 -10.78 11.86
N GLY A 295 -0.24 -11.31 10.68
CA GLY A 295 -0.35 -12.74 10.41
C GLY A 295 0.52 -13.59 11.32
N TYR A 296 1.74 -13.12 11.63
CA TYR A 296 2.63 -13.77 12.58
C TYR A 296 2.02 -13.85 13.98
N ARG A 297 1.38 -12.80 14.44
CA ARG A 297 0.66 -12.80 15.74
C ARG A 297 -0.46 -13.82 15.80
N VAL A 298 -1.18 -14.01 14.69
CA VAL A 298 -2.38 -14.89 14.65
C VAL A 298 -2.01 -16.37 14.51
N ALA A 299 -1.05 -16.70 13.62
CA ALA A 299 -0.70 -18.09 13.32
C ALA A 299 0.78 -18.27 12.96
N ALA A 300 1.68 -17.59 13.68
CA ALA A 300 3.12 -17.65 13.52
C ALA A 300 3.58 -17.49 12.05
N ILE A 301 4.60 -18.21 11.62
CA ILE A 301 5.17 -18.10 10.27
C ILE A 301 4.11 -18.38 9.19
N PHE A 302 3.26 -19.40 9.39
CA PHE A 302 2.22 -19.74 8.42
C PHE A 302 1.20 -18.62 8.26
N GLY A 303 0.75 -18.01 9.37
CA GLY A 303 -0.12 -16.84 9.35
C GLY A 303 0.51 -15.64 8.67
N ALA A 304 1.80 -15.39 8.92
CA ALA A 304 2.55 -14.33 8.27
C ALA A 304 2.55 -14.47 6.74
N LEU A 305 2.84 -15.68 6.24
CA LEU A 305 2.82 -15.97 4.80
C LEU A 305 1.41 -15.83 4.21
N MET A 306 0.38 -16.37 4.87
CA MET A 306 -1.00 -16.27 4.39
C MET A 306 -1.51 -14.83 4.34
N ALA A 307 -1.26 -14.02 5.35
CA ALA A 307 -1.65 -12.62 5.38
C ALA A 307 -0.94 -11.81 4.27
N THR A 308 0.36 -12.07 4.08
CA THR A 308 1.16 -11.44 3.04
C THR A 308 0.62 -11.78 1.64
N LEU A 309 0.40 -13.05 1.35
CA LEU A 309 -0.17 -13.46 0.06
C LEU A 309 -1.56 -12.86 -0.13
N ALA A 310 -2.42 -12.91 0.89
CA ALA A 310 -3.79 -12.44 0.80
C ALA A 310 -3.89 -10.95 0.48
N ILE A 311 -3.09 -10.09 1.14
CA ILE A 311 -3.20 -8.62 0.94
C ILE A 311 -2.74 -8.19 -0.46
N PHE A 312 -1.78 -8.90 -1.07
CA PHE A 312 -1.27 -8.55 -2.40
C PHE A 312 -2.03 -9.21 -3.55
N THR A 313 -2.74 -10.30 -3.31
CA THR A 313 -3.46 -11.06 -4.36
C THR A 313 -4.47 -10.22 -5.13
N PRO A 314 -5.35 -9.38 -4.52
CA PRO A 314 -6.33 -8.61 -5.28
C PRO A 314 -5.70 -7.67 -6.30
N SER A 315 -4.63 -6.96 -5.91
CA SER A 315 -3.94 -6.02 -6.80
C SER A 315 -3.22 -6.72 -7.95
N LEU A 316 -2.58 -7.86 -7.67
CA LEU A 316 -1.91 -8.66 -8.69
C LEU A 316 -2.91 -9.25 -9.68
N THR A 317 -4.01 -9.80 -9.19
CA THR A 317 -5.07 -10.36 -10.03
C THR A 317 -5.68 -9.26 -10.92
N ALA A 318 -6.04 -8.11 -10.34
CA ALA A 318 -6.57 -6.99 -11.10
C ALA A 318 -5.56 -6.48 -12.15
N MET A 319 -4.27 -6.38 -11.81
CA MET A 319 -3.23 -5.95 -12.73
C MET A 319 -3.09 -6.90 -13.92
N ILE A 320 -3.05 -8.21 -13.68
CA ILE A 320 -2.91 -9.21 -14.75
C ILE A 320 -4.16 -9.22 -15.65
N LEU A 321 -5.36 -9.13 -15.06
CA LEU A 321 -6.61 -9.14 -15.80
C LEU A 321 -6.82 -7.88 -16.65
N LEU A 322 -6.41 -6.72 -16.12
CA LEU A 322 -6.68 -5.42 -16.75
C LEU A 322 -5.50 -4.90 -17.59
N ALA A 323 -4.37 -5.61 -17.63
CA ALA A 323 -3.18 -5.21 -18.37
C ALA A 323 -3.45 -4.87 -19.84
N ASP A 324 -4.36 -5.62 -20.50
CA ASP A 324 -4.69 -5.44 -21.92
C ASP A 324 -5.70 -4.33 -22.18
N ILE A 325 -6.56 -4.01 -21.20
CA ILE A 325 -7.66 -3.06 -21.36
C ILE A 325 -7.46 -1.75 -20.59
N HIS A 326 -6.25 -1.53 -20.06
CA HIS A 326 -5.94 -0.40 -19.19
C HIS A 326 -6.34 0.96 -19.78
N GLY A 327 -6.08 1.20 -21.06
CA GLY A 327 -6.41 2.45 -21.73
C GLY A 327 -7.92 2.74 -21.78
N ARG A 328 -8.77 1.71 -21.76
CA ARG A 328 -10.23 1.88 -21.70
C ARG A 328 -10.68 2.18 -20.27
N VAL A 329 -10.18 1.42 -19.28
CA VAL A 329 -10.61 1.53 -17.90
C VAL A 329 -10.22 2.88 -17.28
N GLN A 330 -8.98 3.32 -17.48
CA GLN A 330 -8.48 4.59 -16.91
C GLN A 330 -9.20 5.84 -17.43
N ASN A 331 -9.84 5.75 -18.62
CA ASN A 331 -10.54 6.86 -19.25
C ASN A 331 -12.03 6.93 -18.88
N LEU A 332 -12.58 5.93 -18.19
CA LEU A 332 -13.97 5.95 -17.76
C LEU A 332 -14.19 7.04 -16.69
N LYS A 333 -15.08 8.00 -17.00
CA LYS A 333 -15.44 9.09 -16.07
C LYS A 333 -15.91 8.54 -14.72
N ILE A 334 -16.71 7.47 -14.73
CA ILE A 334 -17.21 6.80 -13.51
C ILE A 334 -16.05 6.34 -12.61
N VAL A 335 -15.04 5.69 -13.17
CA VAL A 335 -13.88 5.21 -12.42
C VAL A 335 -13.15 6.37 -11.74
N LYS A 336 -12.90 7.45 -12.48
CA LYS A 336 -12.21 8.64 -11.95
C LYS A 336 -12.96 9.29 -10.81
N VAL A 337 -14.27 9.48 -10.94
CA VAL A 337 -15.09 10.17 -9.91
C VAL A 337 -15.24 9.33 -8.65
N VAL A 338 -15.43 8.01 -8.78
CA VAL A 338 -15.53 7.08 -7.64
C VAL A 338 -14.19 6.99 -6.89
N ILE A 339 -13.07 6.89 -7.62
CA ILE A 339 -11.73 6.89 -7.00
C ILE A 339 -11.49 8.22 -6.28
N LYS A 340 -11.86 9.38 -6.87
CA LYS A 340 -11.73 10.68 -6.19
C LYS A 340 -12.56 10.70 -4.89
N GLY A 341 -13.75 10.10 -4.90
CA GLY A 341 -14.57 9.92 -3.69
C GLY A 341 -13.86 9.07 -2.63
N PHE A 342 -13.34 7.90 -3.02
CA PHE A 342 -12.57 7.03 -2.12
C PHE A 342 -11.36 7.76 -1.52
N LEU A 343 -10.55 8.43 -2.35
CA LEU A 343 -9.37 9.16 -1.88
C LEU A 343 -9.73 10.28 -0.92
N SER A 344 -10.84 11.01 -1.18
CA SER A 344 -11.36 12.02 -0.25
C SER A 344 -11.79 11.38 1.07
N GLY A 345 -12.47 10.23 1.03
CA GLY A 345 -12.86 9.48 2.22
C GLY A 345 -11.64 8.99 3.02
N PHE A 346 -10.62 8.47 2.34
CA PHE A 346 -9.39 8.03 3.00
C PHE A 346 -8.64 9.14 3.73
N ILE A 347 -8.71 10.40 3.27
CA ILE A 347 -8.16 11.54 4.03
C ILE A 347 -8.86 11.66 5.38
N GLY A 348 -10.20 11.59 5.41
CA GLY A 348 -10.96 11.62 6.66
C GLY A 348 -10.62 10.47 7.60
N LEU A 349 -10.50 9.25 7.05
CA LEU A 349 -10.08 8.07 7.81
C LEU A 349 -8.67 8.22 8.39
N LEU A 350 -7.71 8.71 7.59
CA LEU A 350 -6.34 8.92 8.03
C LEU A 350 -6.26 9.95 9.15
N VAL A 351 -7.01 11.06 9.07
CA VAL A 351 -7.09 12.03 10.16
C VAL A 351 -7.60 11.38 11.44
N ALA A 352 -8.69 10.59 11.36
CA ALA A 352 -9.27 9.92 12.52
C ALA A 352 -8.27 8.95 13.18
N VAL A 353 -7.58 8.12 12.40
CA VAL A 353 -6.61 7.15 12.90
C VAL A 353 -5.35 7.84 13.44
N THR A 354 -4.89 8.89 12.76
CA THR A 354 -3.74 9.68 13.22
C THR A 354 -4.01 10.29 14.60
N LEU A 355 -5.19 10.83 14.82
CA LEU A 355 -5.58 11.35 16.15
C LEU A 355 -5.63 10.23 17.20
N GLN A 356 -6.23 9.07 16.87
CA GLN A 356 -6.27 7.93 17.80
C GLN A 356 -4.86 7.46 18.19
N PHE A 357 -3.92 7.41 17.24
CA PHE A 357 -2.54 7.05 17.53
C PHE A 357 -1.80 8.14 18.30
N ALA A 358 -2.06 9.42 18.00
CA ALA A 358 -1.48 10.53 18.73
C ALA A 358 -1.85 10.47 20.22
N PHE A 359 -3.11 10.24 20.56
CA PHE A 359 -3.55 10.08 21.95
C PHE A 359 -2.91 8.89 22.68
N LYS A 360 -2.47 7.86 21.94
CA LYS A 360 -1.83 6.67 22.54
C LYS A 360 -0.31 6.73 22.56
N SER A 361 0.30 7.45 21.62
CA SER A 361 1.77 7.46 21.44
C SER A 361 2.43 8.75 21.96
N LEU A 362 1.73 9.89 21.95
CA LEU A 362 2.28 11.18 22.39
C LEU A 362 1.92 11.49 23.84
N VAL A 363 2.26 10.57 24.74
CA VAL A 363 1.89 10.67 26.18
C VAL A 363 3.00 11.27 27.05
N SER A 364 4.22 11.43 26.53
CA SER A 364 5.37 11.96 27.27
C SER A 364 6.04 13.11 26.51
N TRP A 365 6.80 13.97 27.20
CA TRP A 365 7.51 15.07 26.55
C TRP A 365 8.55 14.57 25.53
N GLN A 366 9.17 13.40 25.80
CA GLN A 366 10.11 12.76 24.89
C GLN A 366 9.42 12.37 23.58
N ALA A 367 8.21 11.80 23.64
CA ALA A 367 7.44 11.45 22.45
C ALA A 367 7.06 12.70 21.63
N TRP A 368 6.70 13.81 22.30
CA TRP A 368 6.43 15.08 21.62
C TRP A 368 7.69 15.67 20.96
N LEU A 369 8.85 15.56 21.60
CA LEU A 369 10.12 16.00 21.04
C LEU A 369 10.44 15.21 19.75
N ILE A 370 10.35 13.86 19.80
CA ILE A 370 10.59 13.00 18.64
C ILE A 370 9.59 13.33 17.52
N PHE A 371 8.30 13.49 17.85
CA PHE A 371 7.28 13.87 16.89
C PHE A 371 7.62 15.20 16.20
N ALA A 372 7.99 16.22 16.95
CA ALA A 372 8.34 17.53 16.39
C ALA A 372 9.57 17.46 15.47
N LEU A 373 10.62 16.76 15.89
CA LEU A 373 11.82 16.52 15.07
C LEU A 373 11.50 15.74 13.79
N ALA A 374 10.67 14.69 13.89
CA ALA A 374 10.26 13.90 12.74
C ALA A 374 9.42 14.72 11.75
N ILE A 375 8.47 15.54 12.23
CA ILE A 375 7.69 16.45 11.38
C ILE A 375 8.61 17.47 10.71
N GLY A 376 9.54 18.09 11.45
CA GLY A 376 10.53 19.01 10.88
C GLY A 376 11.34 18.35 9.77
N TRP A 377 11.82 17.14 10.00
CA TRP A 377 12.59 16.36 9.02
C TRP A 377 11.79 16.04 7.74
N LEU A 378 10.58 15.55 7.92
CA LEU A 378 9.75 15.08 6.80
C LEU A 378 9.11 16.21 6.00
N MET A 379 8.62 17.26 6.68
CA MET A 379 7.81 18.31 6.05
C MET A 379 8.61 19.57 5.69
N ILE A 380 9.53 19.99 6.56
CA ILE A 380 10.33 21.21 6.34
C ILE A 380 11.54 20.86 5.49
N LEU A 381 12.36 19.90 5.94
CA LEU A 381 13.57 19.50 5.24
C LEU A 381 13.29 18.59 4.03
N LYS A 382 12.08 17.98 3.94
CA LYS A 382 11.65 17.09 2.85
C LYS A 382 12.65 15.95 2.57
N LYS A 383 13.29 15.44 3.62
CA LYS A 383 14.31 14.39 3.54
C LYS A 383 13.68 13.00 3.62
N ASN A 384 14.46 11.98 3.25
CA ASN A 384 14.01 10.60 3.24
C ASN A 384 13.61 10.14 4.66
N SER A 385 12.49 9.40 4.76
CA SER A 385 11.97 8.82 6.00
C SER A 385 12.92 7.83 6.68
N VAL A 386 13.80 7.18 5.92
CA VAL A 386 14.81 6.24 6.48
C VAL A 386 15.68 6.92 7.52
N TRP A 387 16.15 8.14 7.25
CA TRP A 387 16.95 8.90 8.21
C TRP A 387 16.15 9.34 9.44
N ALA A 388 14.87 9.65 9.26
CA ALA A 388 13.98 9.93 10.38
C ALA A 388 13.82 8.71 11.29
N ILE A 389 13.69 7.50 10.70
CA ILE A 389 13.60 6.23 11.42
C ILE A 389 14.90 6.00 12.22
N LEU A 390 16.06 6.05 11.57
CA LEU A 390 17.35 5.83 12.21
C LEU A 390 17.62 6.86 13.35
N GLY A 391 17.32 8.13 13.10
CA GLY A 391 17.41 9.16 14.11
C GLY A 391 16.47 8.93 15.30
N THR A 392 15.23 8.49 15.03
CA THR A 392 14.27 8.14 16.09
C THR A 392 14.76 6.97 16.93
N VAL A 393 15.27 5.90 16.29
CA VAL A 393 15.84 4.73 16.97
C VAL A 393 16.94 5.18 17.94
N ALA A 394 17.92 5.97 17.47
CA ALA A 394 19.02 6.46 18.29
C ALA A 394 18.51 7.35 19.45
N LEU A 395 17.63 8.31 19.16
CA LEU A 395 17.09 9.19 20.18
C LEU A 395 16.25 8.44 21.21
N SER A 396 15.42 7.48 20.79
CA SER A 396 14.56 6.71 21.71
C SER A 396 15.39 5.98 22.77
N LEU A 397 16.49 5.34 22.36
CA LEU A 397 17.38 4.62 23.28
C LEU A 397 18.17 5.55 24.23
N LEU A 398 18.27 6.84 23.92
CA LEU A 398 18.97 7.82 24.73
C LEU A 398 18.06 8.52 25.74
N ILE A 399 16.78 8.72 25.42
CA ILE A 399 15.91 9.60 26.21
C ILE A 399 14.75 8.89 26.91
N PHE A 400 14.45 7.64 26.54
CA PHE A 400 13.49 6.76 27.22
C PHE A 400 14.23 5.72 28.08
#